data_537eafdd38482ed7ba57967b68f41cc9
#
_entry.id   537eafdd38482ed7ba57967b68f41cc9
#
_cell.length_a   1.000
_cell.length_b   1.000
_cell.length_c   1.000
_cell.angle_alpha   90.00
_cell.angle_beta   90.00
_cell.angle_gamma   90.00
#
_symmetry.space_group_name_H-M   'P 1'
#
loop_
_entity.id
_entity.type
_entity.pdbx_description
1 polymer ?
#
loop_
_entity_poly.entity_id
_entity_poly.type
_entity_poly.pdbx_seq_one_letter_code
_entity_poly.pdbx_strand_id
1 'polypeptide(L)'
;MADKKGILYNEAAKAYFYGDCVSSIEPYGGGHINDTFLARTEKGNFVLQRVNGYVFPHPDEIMDNMVHVTKFLAEKLEKAGKDPKRGTLTVLKTNDGKDYYIDSEGNYWRSTINLENTTAYDFAESPEMLKKSGAAFGAFQNMLSDYPAETLHEVIPHFHDTPARFRQLMDAVREDKAGRLKNVAAELEFAKARETDCGLLMNLLEGGKLPLKVTHNDTKMSNVLIDNATGDAVCVIDLDTVMPGLAAFDFGDSIRAGASTGAEDETDLTKVHFSVPLFKAYTEGFLGEAGKALTATEIRTLPDGAKLMTFEVGIRFLADYLNGDVYFKTKYPQHNLDRARNQFHLVAEMEAKRDETQAVVDAYL
;
A
#
# COMPACT_ATOMS: atom_id res chain seq x y z
N MET A 1 -6.00 -28.04 -13.45
CA MET A 1 -6.14 -26.80 -12.62
C MET A 1 -6.40 -25.54 -13.45
N ALA A 2 -5.82 -25.37 -14.65
CA ALA A 2 -6.09 -24.19 -15.50
C ALA A 2 -7.56 -24.04 -15.92
N ASP A 3 -8.29 -25.14 -16.10
CA ASP A 3 -9.68 -25.16 -16.58
C ASP A 3 -10.69 -24.64 -15.52
N LYS A 4 -10.45 -24.91 -14.24
CA LYS A 4 -11.34 -24.48 -13.15
C LYS A 4 -11.28 -22.97 -12.91
N LYS A 5 -10.10 -22.35 -12.98
CA LYS A 5 -9.97 -20.89 -12.87
C LYS A 5 -10.69 -20.17 -14.01
N GLY A 6 -10.62 -20.74 -15.23
CA GLY A 6 -11.32 -20.21 -16.41
C GLY A 6 -12.83 -20.19 -16.27
N ILE A 7 -13.41 -21.19 -15.63
CA ILE A 7 -14.86 -21.26 -15.39
C ILE A 7 -15.31 -20.16 -14.43
N LEU A 8 -14.56 -19.93 -13.33
CA LEU A 8 -14.96 -18.98 -12.28
C LEU A 8 -14.91 -17.52 -12.73
N TYR A 9 -13.89 -17.08 -13.49
CA TYR A 9 -13.89 -15.69 -13.96
C TYR A 9 -14.95 -15.45 -15.05
N ASN A 10 -15.32 -16.47 -15.86
CA ASN A 10 -16.42 -16.36 -16.80
C ASN A 10 -17.78 -16.29 -16.07
N GLU A 11 -17.96 -17.06 -14.99
CA GLU A 11 -19.13 -16.97 -14.11
C GLU A 11 -19.25 -15.59 -13.51
N ALA A 12 -18.15 -15.06 -12.92
CA ALA A 12 -18.11 -13.74 -12.32
C ALA A 12 -18.38 -12.61 -13.34
N ALA A 13 -17.80 -12.69 -14.54
CA ALA A 13 -18.03 -11.69 -15.59
C ALA A 13 -19.50 -11.57 -15.97
N LYS A 14 -20.24 -12.70 -16.05
CA LYS A 14 -21.68 -12.72 -16.37
C LYS A 14 -22.56 -12.03 -15.32
N ALA A 15 -22.05 -11.86 -14.10
CA ALA A 15 -22.78 -11.12 -13.08
C ALA A 15 -22.84 -9.60 -13.37
N TYR A 16 -22.06 -9.09 -14.33
CA TYR A 16 -22.01 -7.67 -14.69
C TYR A 16 -22.60 -7.41 -16.06
N PHE A 17 -23.07 -6.16 -16.31
CA PHE A 17 -23.75 -5.74 -17.54
C PHE A 17 -22.97 -5.99 -18.83
N TYR A 18 -21.68 -6.16 -18.76
CA TYR A 18 -20.80 -6.44 -19.90
C TYR A 18 -20.61 -7.94 -20.18
N GLY A 19 -21.05 -8.82 -19.27
CA GLY A 19 -20.71 -10.24 -19.28
C GLY A 19 -21.05 -10.99 -20.56
N ASP A 20 -22.18 -10.63 -21.21
CA ASP A 20 -22.57 -11.25 -22.47
C ASP A 20 -21.82 -10.70 -23.71
N CYS A 21 -21.02 -9.64 -23.54
CA CYS A 21 -20.25 -8.99 -24.59
C CYS A 21 -18.74 -9.21 -24.46
N VAL A 22 -18.30 -10.12 -23.58
CA VAL A 22 -16.89 -10.41 -23.35
C VAL A 22 -16.27 -11.12 -24.55
N SER A 23 -15.22 -10.51 -25.12
CA SER A 23 -14.42 -11.10 -26.20
C SER A 23 -13.20 -11.86 -25.68
N SER A 24 -12.57 -11.38 -24.59
CA SER A 24 -11.48 -12.08 -23.89
C SER A 24 -11.42 -11.69 -22.41
N ILE A 25 -10.89 -12.60 -21.57
CA ILE A 25 -10.52 -12.34 -20.19
C ILE A 25 -9.08 -12.85 -20.02
N GLU A 26 -8.15 -11.95 -19.71
CA GLU A 26 -6.72 -12.22 -19.64
C GLU A 26 -6.17 -11.79 -18.28
N PRO A 27 -5.16 -12.49 -17.71
CA PRO A 27 -4.45 -12.01 -16.52
C PRO A 27 -3.93 -10.59 -16.73
N TYR A 28 -4.07 -9.74 -15.73
CA TYR A 28 -3.77 -8.33 -15.84
C TYR A 28 -3.04 -7.79 -14.61
N GLY A 29 -1.97 -6.99 -14.86
CA GLY A 29 -1.18 -6.38 -13.80
C GLY A 29 -0.21 -7.34 -13.10
N GLY A 30 0.65 -6.77 -12.25
CA GLY A 30 1.66 -7.49 -11.46
C GLY A 30 1.26 -7.78 -10.00
N GLY A 31 0.00 -7.56 -9.63
CA GLY A 31 -0.48 -7.74 -8.26
C GLY A 31 -0.28 -9.17 -7.73
N HIS A 32 0.15 -9.30 -6.48
CA HIS A 32 0.53 -10.61 -5.90
C HIS A 32 -0.51 -11.20 -4.97
N ILE A 33 -1.51 -10.42 -4.54
CA ILE A 33 -2.52 -10.82 -3.55
C ILE A 33 -3.77 -11.32 -4.24
N ASN A 34 -4.44 -10.47 -5.02
CA ASN A 34 -5.66 -10.80 -5.73
C ASN A 34 -5.38 -11.44 -7.09
N ASP A 35 -6.30 -12.26 -7.60
CA ASP A 35 -6.28 -12.65 -9.00
C ASP A 35 -6.97 -11.54 -9.83
N THR A 36 -6.21 -10.88 -10.68
CA THR A 36 -6.67 -9.73 -11.48
C THR A 36 -6.69 -10.07 -12.96
N PHE A 37 -7.77 -9.72 -13.63
CA PHE A 37 -8.01 -9.98 -15.04
C PHE A 37 -8.50 -8.71 -15.75
N LEU A 38 -8.16 -8.58 -17.03
CA LEU A 38 -8.74 -7.60 -17.94
C LEU A 38 -9.81 -8.28 -18.80
N ALA A 39 -11.04 -7.86 -18.63
CA ALA A 39 -12.17 -8.26 -19.47
C ALA A 39 -12.31 -7.25 -20.62
N ARG A 40 -12.07 -7.70 -21.86
CA ARG A 40 -12.25 -6.89 -23.07
C ARG A 40 -13.63 -7.10 -23.63
N THR A 41 -14.31 -6.01 -23.94
CA THR A 41 -15.70 -6.06 -24.45
C THR A 41 -15.93 -4.95 -25.49
N GLU A 42 -17.02 -5.05 -26.23
CA GLU A 42 -17.47 -3.97 -27.13
C GLU A 42 -17.92 -2.70 -26.37
N LYS A 43 -18.21 -2.83 -25.06
CA LYS A 43 -18.66 -1.71 -24.21
C LYS A 43 -17.51 -1.02 -23.46
N GLY A 44 -16.26 -1.43 -23.72
CA GLY A 44 -15.06 -0.95 -23.04
C GLY A 44 -14.30 -2.08 -22.34
N ASN A 45 -13.24 -1.74 -21.65
CA ASN A 45 -12.40 -2.67 -20.90
C ASN A 45 -12.68 -2.53 -19.39
N PHE A 46 -12.73 -3.67 -18.70
CA PHE A 46 -13.05 -3.73 -17.28
C PHE A 46 -12.00 -4.57 -16.54
N VAL A 47 -11.64 -4.14 -15.35
CA VAL A 47 -10.81 -4.94 -14.46
C VAL A 47 -11.75 -5.82 -13.63
N LEU A 48 -11.54 -7.13 -13.69
CA LEU A 48 -12.27 -8.13 -12.91
C LEU A 48 -11.28 -8.75 -11.91
N GLN A 49 -11.60 -8.69 -10.62
CA GLN A 49 -10.71 -9.17 -9.56
C GLN A 49 -11.40 -10.14 -8.64
N ARG A 50 -10.72 -11.25 -8.33
CA ARG A 50 -11.06 -12.14 -7.22
C ARG A 50 -10.29 -11.70 -5.98
N VAL A 51 -11.03 -11.30 -4.96
CA VAL A 51 -10.44 -10.92 -3.66
C VAL A 51 -9.89 -12.16 -2.96
N ASN A 52 -8.68 -12.07 -2.44
CA ASN A 52 -8.02 -13.16 -1.75
C ASN A 52 -8.55 -13.30 -0.31
N GLY A 53 -9.54 -14.15 -0.10
CA GLY A 53 -10.16 -14.39 1.21
C GLY A 53 -9.23 -15.02 2.26
N TYR A 54 -8.04 -15.50 1.89
CA TYR A 54 -7.03 -15.94 2.86
C TYR A 54 -6.31 -14.74 3.50
N VAL A 55 -5.98 -13.74 2.70
CA VAL A 55 -5.34 -12.49 3.20
C VAL A 55 -6.38 -11.59 3.84
N PHE A 56 -7.58 -11.55 3.27
CA PHE A 56 -8.69 -10.71 3.69
C PHE A 56 -9.88 -11.59 4.09
N PRO A 57 -10.00 -11.96 5.37
CA PRO A 57 -11.08 -12.83 5.85
C PRO A 57 -12.49 -12.28 5.67
N HIS A 58 -12.61 -10.96 5.57
CA HIS A 58 -13.88 -10.22 5.41
C HIS A 58 -13.87 -9.37 4.14
N PRO A 59 -14.00 -10.00 2.92
CA PRO A 59 -13.97 -9.25 1.66
C PRO A 59 -15.14 -8.27 1.48
N ASP A 60 -16.26 -8.50 2.16
CA ASP A 60 -17.40 -7.60 2.24
C ASP A 60 -17.04 -6.26 2.90
N GLU A 61 -16.25 -6.25 3.96
CA GLU A 61 -15.76 -5.03 4.64
C GLU A 61 -14.83 -4.22 3.72
N ILE A 62 -13.96 -4.90 2.95
CA ILE A 62 -13.12 -4.23 1.93
C ILE A 62 -14.00 -3.53 0.89
N MET A 63 -15.03 -4.23 0.40
CA MET A 63 -15.91 -3.69 -0.61
C MET A 63 -16.71 -2.51 -0.06
N ASP A 64 -17.15 -2.57 1.19
CA ASP A 64 -17.82 -1.46 1.86
C ASP A 64 -16.91 -0.23 1.93
N ASN A 65 -15.69 -0.36 2.44
CA ASN A 65 -14.71 0.72 2.46
C ASN A 65 -14.44 1.28 1.06
N MET A 66 -14.18 0.41 0.09
CA MET A 66 -13.87 0.81 -1.28
C MET A 66 -14.99 1.61 -1.93
N VAL A 67 -16.25 1.15 -1.80
CA VAL A 67 -17.42 1.81 -2.38
C VAL A 67 -17.65 3.18 -1.74
N HIS A 68 -17.56 3.28 -0.40
CA HIS A 68 -17.75 4.53 0.30
C HIS A 68 -16.66 5.56 -0.04
N VAL A 69 -15.39 5.13 -0.02
CA VAL A 69 -14.25 6.01 -0.32
C VAL A 69 -14.27 6.47 -1.78
N THR A 70 -14.48 5.56 -2.74
CA THR A 70 -14.51 5.95 -4.16
C THR A 70 -15.67 6.86 -4.49
N LYS A 71 -16.86 6.66 -3.89
CA LYS A 71 -18.00 7.54 -4.04
C LYS A 71 -17.70 8.95 -3.50
N PHE A 72 -17.12 9.03 -2.30
CA PHE A 72 -16.75 10.32 -1.70
C PHE A 72 -15.71 11.06 -2.54
N LEU A 73 -14.69 10.35 -3.03
CA LEU A 73 -13.69 10.92 -3.94
C LEU A 73 -14.32 11.41 -5.25
N ALA A 74 -15.24 10.64 -5.83
CA ALA A 74 -15.94 11.04 -7.05
C ALA A 74 -16.72 12.35 -6.86
N GLU A 75 -17.47 12.48 -5.76
CA GLU A 75 -18.19 13.71 -5.42
C GLU A 75 -17.26 14.92 -5.23
N LYS A 76 -16.09 14.73 -4.62
CA LYS A 76 -15.07 15.78 -4.46
C LYS A 76 -14.48 16.21 -5.80
N LEU A 77 -14.17 15.25 -6.67
CA LEU A 77 -13.64 15.50 -8.01
C LEU A 77 -14.65 16.26 -8.87
N GLU A 78 -15.91 15.85 -8.87
CA GLU A 78 -16.99 16.56 -9.57
C GLU A 78 -17.14 18.02 -9.11
N LYS A 79 -17.15 18.25 -7.78
CA LYS A 79 -17.20 19.60 -7.20
C LYS A 79 -15.98 20.44 -7.59
N ALA A 80 -14.83 19.82 -7.81
CA ALA A 80 -13.61 20.48 -8.27
C ALA A 80 -13.54 20.65 -9.80
N GLY A 81 -14.58 20.22 -10.56
CA GLY A 81 -14.63 20.27 -12.02
C GLY A 81 -13.67 19.28 -12.71
N LYS A 82 -13.26 18.24 -12.02
CA LYS A 82 -12.39 17.14 -12.52
C LYS A 82 -13.25 15.94 -12.92
N ASP A 83 -12.77 15.14 -13.86
CA ASP A 83 -13.44 13.89 -14.25
C ASP A 83 -13.26 12.80 -13.19
N PRO A 84 -14.33 12.39 -12.47
CA PRO A 84 -14.21 11.36 -11.43
C PRO A 84 -13.87 9.99 -12.00
N LYS A 85 -14.28 9.67 -13.24
CA LYS A 85 -13.97 8.38 -13.88
C LYS A 85 -12.48 8.20 -14.16
N ARG A 86 -11.73 9.30 -14.15
CA ARG A 86 -10.30 9.28 -14.35
C ARG A 86 -9.52 9.51 -13.05
N GLY A 87 -10.10 10.22 -12.08
CA GLY A 87 -9.44 10.60 -10.83
C GLY A 87 -9.63 9.59 -9.67
N THR A 88 -10.57 8.66 -9.78
CA THR A 88 -10.75 7.57 -8.79
C THR A 88 -11.29 6.31 -9.47
N LEU A 89 -11.21 5.16 -8.79
CA LEU A 89 -11.79 3.92 -9.29
C LEU A 89 -13.32 4.02 -9.36
N THR A 90 -13.91 3.47 -10.42
CA THR A 90 -15.34 3.29 -10.54
C THR A 90 -15.70 1.83 -10.33
N VAL A 91 -16.27 1.52 -9.17
CA VAL A 91 -16.77 0.19 -8.84
C VAL A 91 -18.07 -0.06 -9.60
N LEU A 92 -18.15 -1.19 -10.27
CA LEU A 92 -19.35 -1.58 -11.02
C LEU A 92 -20.28 -2.41 -10.14
N LYS A 93 -21.58 -2.10 -10.25
CA LYS A 93 -22.61 -2.96 -9.66
C LYS A 93 -22.88 -4.17 -10.53
N THR A 94 -23.20 -5.28 -9.89
CA THR A 94 -23.70 -6.47 -10.54
C THR A 94 -25.09 -6.21 -11.15
N ASN A 95 -25.56 -7.13 -12.00
CA ASN A 95 -26.90 -7.03 -12.65
C ASN A 95 -28.05 -7.02 -11.63
N ASP A 96 -27.85 -7.57 -10.42
CA ASP A 96 -28.80 -7.53 -9.31
C ASP A 96 -28.54 -6.36 -8.32
N GLY A 97 -27.64 -5.43 -8.67
CA GLY A 97 -27.43 -4.17 -7.97
C GLY A 97 -26.45 -4.22 -6.79
N LYS A 98 -25.74 -5.34 -6.59
CA LYS A 98 -24.72 -5.49 -5.52
C LYS A 98 -23.36 -4.93 -5.95
N ASP A 99 -22.50 -4.65 -5.00
CA ASP A 99 -21.16 -4.11 -5.22
C ASP A 99 -20.10 -5.17 -5.51
N TYR A 100 -20.43 -6.43 -5.30
CA TYR A 100 -19.58 -7.60 -5.58
C TYR A 100 -20.42 -8.82 -5.92
N TYR A 101 -19.81 -9.81 -6.53
CA TYR A 101 -20.38 -11.10 -6.85
C TYR A 101 -19.72 -12.21 -6.02
N ILE A 102 -20.49 -13.18 -5.55
CA ILE A 102 -19.97 -14.39 -4.92
C ILE A 102 -20.19 -15.55 -5.88
N ASP A 103 -19.09 -16.21 -6.30
CA ASP A 103 -19.16 -17.33 -7.24
C ASP A 103 -19.64 -18.63 -6.59
N SER A 104 -19.82 -19.66 -7.40
CA SER A 104 -20.30 -20.98 -6.96
C SER A 104 -19.37 -21.70 -5.96
N GLU A 105 -18.12 -21.24 -5.79
CA GLU A 105 -17.15 -21.74 -4.79
C GLU A 105 -17.03 -20.81 -3.56
N GLY A 106 -17.81 -19.72 -3.48
CA GLY A 106 -17.81 -18.76 -2.39
C GLY A 106 -16.72 -17.70 -2.46
N ASN A 107 -16.05 -17.52 -3.62
CA ASN A 107 -15.08 -16.45 -3.78
C ASN A 107 -15.78 -15.14 -4.09
N TYR A 108 -15.24 -14.04 -3.56
CA TYR A 108 -15.71 -12.68 -3.82
C TYR A 108 -15.04 -12.09 -5.06
N TRP A 109 -15.85 -11.53 -5.94
CA TRP A 109 -15.42 -10.89 -7.18
C TRP A 109 -15.93 -9.47 -7.25
N ARG A 110 -15.07 -8.56 -7.68
CA ARG A 110 -15.44 -7.18 -7.98
C ARG A 110 -15.02 -6.81 -9.40
N SER A 111 -15.67 -5.80 -9.94
CA SER A 111 -15.29 -5.25 -11.23
C SER A 111 -15.21 -3.72 -11.16
N THR A 112 -14.21 -3.15 -11.84
CA THR A 112 -14.04 -1.70 -11.99
C THR A 112 -13.84 -1.34 -13.46
N ILE A 113 -14.10 -0.09 -13.82
CA ILE A 113 -13.73 0.42 -15.14
C ILE A 113 -12.21 0.42 -15.27
N ASN A 114 -11.68 -0.11 -16.37
CA ASN A 114 -10.26 0.01 -16.68
C ASN A 114 -9.93 1.44 -17.14
N LEU A 115 -8.93 2.05 -16.53
CA LEU A 115 -8.44 3.37 -16.93
C LEU A 115 -7.47 3.19 -18.11
N GLU A 116 -7.95 3.46 -19.32
CA GLU A 116 -7.15 3.32 -20.52
C GLU A 116 -6.08 4.41 -20.64
N ASN A 117 -5.04 4.13 -21.44
CA ASN A 117 -3.89 5.01 -21.65
C ASN A 117 -3.14 5.40 -20.37
N THR A 118 -3.11 4.46 -19.42
CA THR A 118 -2.35 4.61 -18.17
C THR A 118 -1.42 3.44 -17.96
N THR A 119 -0.34 3.67 -17.20
CA THR A 119 0.61 2.63 -16.80
C THR A 119 0.88 2.74 -15.31
N ALA A 120 0.94 1.60 -14.62
CA ALA A 120 1.48 1.47 -13.28
C ALA A 120 2.96 1.04 -13.39
N TYR A 121 3.84 1.68 -12.65
CA TYR A 121 5.28 1.40 -12.64
C TYR A 121 5.69 0.80 -11.31
N ASP A 122 6.50 -0.25 -11.33
CA ASP A 122 7.00 -0.86 -10.09
C ASP A 122 7.97 0.06 -9.34
N PHE A 123 8.70 0.91 -10.08
CA PHE A 123 9.67 1.87 -9.55
C PHE A 123 9.52 3.21 -10.25
N ALA A 124 9.87 4.29 -9.53
CA ALA A 124 9.97 5.61 -10.15
C ALA A 124 11.26 5.69 -10.99
N GLU A 125 11.11 5.97 -12.28
CA GLU A 125 12.25 6.08 -13.22
C GLU A 125 13.03 7.40 -13.05
N SER A 126 12.48 8.35 -12.30
CA SER A 126 13.10 9.65 -12.05
C SER A 126 12.57 10.27 -10.74
N PRO A 127 13.34 11.22 -10.15
CA PRO A 127 12.85 12.02 -9.00
C PRO A 127 11.54 12.75 -9.31
N GLU A 128 11.35 13.22 -10.54
CA GLU A 128 10.11 13.89 -10.95
C GLU A 128 8.91 12.94 -10.95
N MET A 129 9.08 11.70 -11.40
CA MET A 129 8.03 10.69 -11.35
C MET A 129 7.68 10.34 -9.89
N LEU A 130 8.68 10.24 -9.02
CA LEU A 130 8.46 10.01 -7.59
C LEU A 130 7.73 11.19 -6.93
N LYS A 131 8.05 12.44 -7.32
CA LYS A 131 7.31 13.63 -6.90
C LYS A 131 5.85 13.59 -7.33
N LYS A 132 5.55 13.16 -8.56
CA LYS A 132 4.18 12.99 -9.06
C LYS A 132 3.42 11.91 -8.27
N SER A 133 4.09 10.81 -7.90
CA SER A 133 3.50 9.79 -7.01
C SER A 133 3.20 10.40 -5.63
N GLY A 134 4.11 11.17 -5.06
CA GLY A 134 3.88 11.90 -3.81
C GLY A 134 2.68 12.84 -3.91
N ALA A 135 2.55 13.57 -5.02
CA ALA A 135 1.39 14.44 -5.25
C ALA A 135 0.08 13.65 -5.35
N ALA A 136 0.08 12.46 -5.97
CA ALA A 136 -1.12 11.61 -6.05
C ALA A 136 -1.59 11.15 -4.67
N PHE A 137 -0.69 10.60 -3.84
CA PHE A 137 -1.04 10.19 -2.48
C PHE A 137 -1.35 11.38 -1.57
N GLY A 138 -0.66 12.51 -1.74
CA GLY A 138 -0.97 13.75 -1.05
C GLY A 138 -2.37 14.28 -1.39
N ALA A 139 -2.75 14.27 -2.67
CA ALA A 139 -4.09 14.64 -3.12
C ALA A 139 -5.17 13.66 -2.59
N PHE A 140 -4.88 12.36 -2.57
CA PHE A 140 -5.75 11.34 -1.97
C PHE A 140 -6.01 11.64 -0.49
N GLN A 141 -4.97 11.87 0.30
CA GLN A 141 -5.05 12.26 1.72
C GLN A 141 -5.84 13.57 1.91
N ASN A 142 -5.58 14.58 1.09
CA ASN A 142 -6.25 15.88 1.16
C ASN A 142 -7.75 15.76 0.84
N MET A 143 -8.10 15.05 -0.22
CA MET A 143 -9.51 14.84 -0.59
C MET A 143 -10.29 14.08 0.47
N LEU A 144 -9.65 13.19 1.22
CA LEU A 144 -10.27 12.39 2.28
C LEU A 144 -10.10 13.02 3.68
N SER A 145 -9.54 14.23 3.79
CA SER A 145 -9.23 14.86 5.08
C SER A 145 -10.45 15.14 5.97
N ASP A 146 -11.62 15.30 5.38
CA ASP A 146 -12.91 15.52 6.04
C ASP A 146 -13.82 14.28 5.99
N TYR A 147 -13.32 13.13 5.54
CA TYR A 147 -14.03 11.85 5.65
C TYR A 147 -13.93 11.32 7.08
N PRO A 148 -15.04 10.88 7.71
CA PRO A 148 -15.01 10.32 9.06
C PRO A 148 -14.35 8.93 9.06
N ALA A 149 -13.03 8.90 9.28
CA ALA A 149 -12.22 7.69 9.15
C ALA A 149 -12.69 6.53 10.04
N GLU A 150 -13.27 6.84 11.21
CA GLU A 150 -13.83 5.88 12.17
C GLU A 150 -15.04 5.09 11.64
N THR A 151 -15.60 5.50 10.49
CA THR A 151 -16.70 4.76 9.86
C THR A 151 -16.21 3.63 8.95
N LEU A 152 -14.91 3.59 8.64
CA LEU A 152 -14.32 2.53 7.85
C LEU A 152 -13.97 1.31 8.72
N HIS A 153 -14.09 0.13 8.12
CA HIS A 153 -13.64 -1.12 8.72
C HIS A 153 -12.11 -1.20 8.79
N GLU A 154 -11.57 -1.73 9.88
CA GLU A 154 -10.16 -2.09 9.98
C GLU A 154 -9.96 -3.46 9.32
N VAL A 155 -9.74 -3.48 8.01
CA VAL A 155 -9.70 -4.71 7.18
C VAL A 155 -8.51 -5.62 7.49
N ILE A 156 -7.45 -5.10 8.07
CA ILE A 156 -6.32 -5.84 8.63
C ILE A 156 -6.05 -5.31 10.03
N PRO A 157 -6.49 -6.00 11.10
CA PRO A 157 -6.27 -5.56 12.47
C PRO A 157 -4.78 -5.34 12.79
N HIS A 158 -4.48 -4.21 13.43
CA HIS A 158 -3.12 -3.84 13.83
C HIS A 158 -2.13 -3.80 12.66
N PHE A 159 -2.55 -3.37 11.46
CA PHE A 159 -1.73 -3.48 10.25
C PHE A 159 -0.40 -2.75 10.40
N HIS A 160 -0.41 -1.49 10.84
CA HIS A 160 0.78 -0.67 11.10
C HIS A 160 0.96 -0.33 12.58
N ASP A 161 0.50 -1.22 13.48
CA ASP A 161 0.82 -1.18 14.90
C ASP A 161 2.24 -1.76 15.11
N THR A 162 3.28 -0.93 14.93
CA THR A 162 4.68 -1.36 15.06
C THR A 162 4.99 -2.02 16.39
N PRO A 163 4.46 -1.57 17.56
CA PRO A 163 4.54 -2.32 18.83
C PRO A 163 3.98 -3.75 18.73
N ALA A 164 2.82 -3.93 18.08
CA ALA A 164 2.25 -5.27 17.90
C ALA A 164 3.12 -6.13 16.97
N ARG A 165 3.62 -5.57 15.89
CA ARG A 165 4.56 -6.26 15.00
C ARG A 165 5.85 -6.66 15.69
N PHE A 166 6.39 -5.81 16.57
CA PHE A 166 7.56 -6.15 17.37
C PHE A 166 7.27 -7.31 18.33
N ARG A 167 6.10 -7.32 19.00
CA ARG A 167 5.66 -8.46 19.84
C ARG A 167 5.58 -9.74 19.01
N GLN A 168 5.04 -9.70 17.79
CA GLN A 168 4.99 -10.86 16.87
C GLN A 168 6.39 -11.37 16.52
N LEU A 169 7.39 -10.47 16.31
CA LEU A 169 8.79 -10.89 16.15
C LEU A 169 9.30 -11.61 17.39
N MET A 170 9.05 -11.07 18.60
CA MET A 170 9.51 -11.71 19.84
C MET A 170 8.83 -13.06 20.07
N ASP A 171 7.59 -13.24 19.65
CA ASP A 171 6.91 -14.53 19.66
C ASP A 171 7.58 -15.51 18.69
N ALA A 172 7.90 -15.08 17.46
CA ALA A 172 8.61 -15.90 16.48
C ALA A 172 10.02 -16.31 16.98
N VAL A 173 10.69 -15.41 17.69
CA VAL A 173 11.99 -15.70 18.34
C VAL A 173 11.84 -16.76 19.42
N ARG A 174 10.79 -16.68 20.27
CA ARG A 174 10.54 -17.64 21.35
C ARG A 174 10.19 -19.02 20.81
N GLU A 175 9.42 -19.07 19.74
CA GLU A 175 8.94 -20.32 19.15
C GLU A 175 9.98 -20.98 18.23
N ASP A 176 10.76 -20.20 17.53
CA ASP A 176 11.76 -20.62 16.53
C ASP A 176 11.29 -21.82 15.67
N LYS A 177 10.09 -21.72 15.11
CA LYS A 177 9.42 -22.83 14.40
C LYS A 177 10.26 -23.47 13.31
N ALA A 178 11.09 -22.67 12.63
CA ALA A 178 11.96 -23.15 11.55
C ALA A 178 13.36 -23.57 12.04
N GLY A 179 13.71 -23.40 13.32
CA GLY A 179 15.06 -23.69 13.86
C GLY A 179 16.15 -22.77 13.32
N ARG A 180 15.79 -21.52 12.95
CA ARG A 180 16.67 -20.57 12.26
C ARG A 180 17.22 -19.46 13.17
N LEU A 181 16.85 -19.43 14.45
CA LEU A 181 17.23 -18.38 15.41
C LEU A 181 18.73 -18.14 15.49
N LYS A 182 19.52 -19.20 15.42
CA LYS A 182 20.98 -19.13 15.45
C LYS A 182 21.62 -18.32 14.30
N ASN A 183 20.86 -18.06 13.23
CA ASN A 183 21.35 -17.38 12.03
C ASN A 183 21.09 -15.86 12.05
N VAL A 184 20.39 -15.33 13.06
CA VAL A 184 19.84 -13.97 13.04
C VAL A 184 20.20 -13.14 14.27
N ALA A 185 21.32 -13.46 14.94
CA ALA A 185 21.73 -12.80 16.18
C ALA A 185 21.94 -11.29 16.01
N ALA A 186 22.60 -10.88 14.93
CA ALA A 186 22.86 -9.47 14.63
C ALA A 186 21.56 -8.71 14.30
N GLU A 187 20.67 -9.32 13.50
CA GLU A 187 19.38 -8.74 13.14
C GLU A 187 18.46 -8.57 14.36
N LEU A 188 18.50 -9.52 15.29
CA LEU A 188 17.75 -9.42 16.55
C LEU A 188 18.30 -8.36 17.49
N GLU A 189 19.61 -8.22 17.58
CA GLU A 189 20.26 -7.15 18.35
C GLU A 189 19.85 -5.78 17.77
N PHE A 190 19.92 -5.64 16.45
CA PHE A 190 19.47 -4.42 15.76
C PHE A 190 18.01 -4.08 16.06
N ALA A 191 17.13 -5.08 15.98
CA ALA A 191 15.69 -4.89 16.24
C ALA A 191 15.41 -4.52 17.70
N LYS A 192 16.02 -5.24 18.67
CA LYS A 192 15.84 -5.00 20.11
C LYS A 192 16.33 -3.62 20.54
N ALA A 193 17.43 -3.13 19.94
CA ALA A 193 17.94 -1.79 20.22
C ALA A 193 16.95 -0.66 19.86
N ARG A 194 15.91 -0.97 19.04
CA ARG A 194 14.89 -0.04 18.56
C ARG A 194 13.49 -0.32 19.12
N GLU A 195 13.37 -1.19 20.09
CA GLU A 195 12.08 -1.53 20.72
C GLU A 195 11.35 -0.29 21.23
N THR A 196 12.06 0.64 21.86
CA THR A 196 11.49 1.87 22.41
C THR A 196 10.89 2.77 21.33
N ASP A 197 11.49 2.77 20.12
CA ASP A 197 11.04 3.59 18.99
C ASP A 197 9.72 3.09 18.40
N CYS A 198 9.43 1.79 18.54
CA CYS A 198 8.20 1.19 17.99
C CYS A 198 6.94 1.94 18.43
N GLY A 199 6.90 2.44 19.67
CA GLY A 199 5.75 3.12 20.24
C GLY A 199 5.56 4.56 19.79
N LEU A 200 6.51 5.18 19.08
CA LEU A 200 6.53 6.62 18.85
C LEU A 200 5.23 7.16 18.24
N LEU A 201 4.77 6.62 17.12
CA LEU A 201 3.57 7.08 16.44
C LEU A 201 2.29 6.66 17.19
N MET A 202 2.24 5.43 17.69
CA MET A 202 1.08 4.92 18.43
C MET A 202 0.87 5.67 19.75
N ASN A 203 1.92 6.02 20.48
CA ASN A 203 1.83 6.83 21.70
C ASN A 203 1.33 8.26 21.41
N LEU A 204 1.71 8.83 20.25
CA LEU A 204 1.20 10.14 19.83
C LEU A 204 -0.30 10.06 19.46
N LEU A 205 -0.73 8.97 18.81
CA LEU A 205 -2.14 8.71 18.53
C LEU A 205 -2.94 8.55 19.84
N GLU A 206 -2.51 7.68 20.74
CA GLU A 206 -3.15 7.45 22.04
C GLU A 206 -3.20 8.73 22.90
N GLY A 207 -2.14 9.54 22.81
CA GLY A 207 -2.08 10.84 23.48
C GLY A 207 -2.86 11.96 22.77
N GLY A 208 -3.62 11.67 21.70
CA GLY A 208 -4.43 12.64 20.94
C GLY A 208 -3.61 13.72 20.24
N LYS A 209 -2.33 13.45 19.95
CA LYS A 209 -1.43 14.36 19.23
C LYS A 209 -1.43 14.16 17.71
N LEU A 210 -1.76 12.94 17.28
CA LEU A 210 -1.99 12.57 15.88
C LEU A 210 -3.45 12.14 15.71
N PRO A 211 -4.18 12.66 14.72
CA PRO A 211 -5.53 12.21 14.40
C PRO A 211 -5.49 10.94 13.55
N LEU A 212 -6.51 10.09 13.69
CA LEU A 212 -6.81 9.08 12.69
C LEU A 212 -7.34 9.76 11.41
N LYS A 213 -6.88 9.29 10.27
CA LYS A 213 -7.32 9.69 8.93
C LYS A 213 -7.64 8.46 8.10
N VAL A 214 -8.27 8.66 6.96
CA VAL A 214 -8.32 7.61 5.93
C VAL A 214 -6.95 7.50 5.30
N THR A 215 -6.35 6.31 5.38
CA THR A 215 -5.04 6.00 4.80
C THR A 215 -5.15 4.88 3.78
N HIS A 216 -4.25 4.89 2.81
CA HIS A 216 -4.16 3.84 1.80
C HIS A 216 -3.46 2.59 2.33
N ASN A 217 -2.40 2.77 3.13
CA ASN A 217 -1.59 1.75 3.80
C ASN A 217 -0.79 0.79 2.89
N ASP A 218 -0.77 1.02 1.58
CA ASP A 218 0.09 0.33 0.60
C ASP A 218 0.45 1.32 -0.52
N THR A 219 1.23 2.35 -0.19
CA THR A 219 1.49 3.52 -1.05
C THR A 219 2.69 3.35 -1.97
N LYS A 220 2.89 2.15 -2.48
CA LYS A 220 3.94 1.87 -3.46
C LYS A 220 3.64 2.52 -4.83
N MET A 221 4.70 2.77 -5.60
CA MET A 221 4.61 3.42 -6.92
C MET A 221 3.62 2.72 -7.87
N SER A 222 3.55 1.38 -7.84
CA SER A 222 2.65 0.59 -8.68
C SER A 222 1.16 0.77 -8.35
N ASN A 223 0.83 1.46 -7.25
CA ASN A 223 -0.54 1.81 -6.89
C ASN A 223 -0.95 3.22 -7.35
N VAL A 224 -0.14 3.83 -8.23
CA VAL A 224 -0.47 5.09 -8.91
C VAL A 224 -0.47 4.86 -10.42
N LEU A 225 -1.59 5.18 -11.07
CA LEU A 225 -1.67 5.16 -12.52
C LEU A 225 -1.15 6.48 -13.10
N ILE A 226 -0.21 6.36 -14.03
CA ILE A 226 0.40 7.47 -14.76
C ILE A 226 -0.21 7.52 -16.17
N ASP A 227 -0.65 8.70 -16.58
CA ASP A 227 -1.15 8.96 -17.93
C ASP A 227 -0.01 8.86 -18.95
N ASN A 228 -0.18 8.03 -19.97
CA ASN A 228 0.86 7.76 -20.95
C ASN A 228 1.16 8.95 -21.89
N ALA A 229 0.24 9.90 -22.02
CA ALA A 229 0.42 11.05 -22.89
C ALA A 229 1.07 12.23 -22.15
N THR A 230 0.70 12.47 -20.88
CA THR A 230 1.17 13.63 -20.11
C THR A 230 2.27 13.28 -19.11
N GLY A 231 2.36 12.00 -18.74
CA GLY A 231 3.23 11.55 -17.64
C GLY A 231 2.77 12.01 -16.26
N ASP A 232 1.50 12.44 -16.10
CA ASP A 232 0.94 12.87 -14.83
C ASP A 232 0.28 11.71 -14.09
N ALA A 233 0.34 11.72 -12.77
CA ALA A 233 -0.41 10.80 -11.94
C ALA A 233 -1.91 11.14 -12.02
N VAL A 234 -2.76 10.14 -12.27
CA VAL A 234 -4.20 10.37 -12.48
C VAL A 234 -5.09 9.66 -11.48
N CYS A 235 -4.73 8.46 -11.02
CA CYS A 235 -5.57 7.67 -10.13
C CYS A 235 -4.73 6.86 -9.17
N VAL A 236 -5.13 6.86 -7.89
CA VAL A 236 -4.64 5.90 -6.88
C VAL A 236 -5.51 4.66 -6.97
N ILE A 237 -4.87 3.49 -7.01
CA ILE A 237 -5.52 2.18 -7.17
C ILE A 237 -5.14 1.22 -6.04
N ASP A 238 -5.71 0.01 -6.04
CA ASP A 238 -5.48 -1.04 -5.04
C ASP A 238 -5.91 -0.61 -3.63
N LEU A 239 -7.21 -0.28 -3.50
CA LEU A 239 -7.79 0.29 -2.28
C LEU A 239 -8.14 -0.76 -1.20
N ASP A 240 -7.60 -1.96 -1.27
CA ASP A 240 -7.94 -3.07 -0.36
C ASP A 240 -7.49 -2.83 1.08
N THR A 241 -6.48 -2.02 1.27
CA THR A 241 -5.93 -1.66 2.58
C THR A 241 -6.38 -0.28 3.06
N VAL A 242 -7.35 0.32 2.37
CA VAL A 242 -7.88 1.62 2.80
C VAL A 242 -8.70 1.45 4.08
N MET A 243 -8.20 2.04 5.17
CA MET A 243 -8.79 1.96 6.49
C MET A 243 -8.29 3.13 7.37
N PRO A 244 -8.78 3.28 8.62
CA PRO A 244 -8.24 4.29 9.52
C PRO A 244 -6.75 4.09 9.81
N GLY A 245 -5.95 5.16 9.74
CA GLY A 245 -4.52 5.13 10.01
C GLY A 245 -3.92 6.51 10.23
N LEU A 246 -2.60 6.62 10.15
CA LEU A 246 -1.87 7.87 10.29
C LEU A 246 -1.28 8.30 8.93
N ALA A 247 -1.31 9.59 8.62
CA ALA A 247 -0.69 10.10 7.40
C ALA A 247 0.81 9.72 7.27
N ALA A 248 1.47 9.54 8.41
CA ALA A 248 2.85 9.07 8.48
C ALA A 248 3.05 7.62 7.98
N PHE A 249 2.00 6.77 7.99
CA PHE A 249 2.08 5.41 7.44
C PHE A 249 2.14 5.46 5.91
N ASP A 250 1.22 6.19 5.28
CA ASP A 250 1.21 6.35 3.82
C ASP A 250 2.50 6.99 3.32
N PHE A 251 2.92 8.10 3.96
CA PHE A 251 4.19 8.73 3.63
C PHE A 251 5.37 7.77 3.80
N GLY A 252 5.40 7.04 4.90
CA GLY A 252 6.49 6.16 5.26
C GLY A 252 6.63 4.97 4.32
N ASP A 253 5.53 4.34 3.94
CA ASP A 253 5.56 3.19 3.02
C ASP A 253 6.05 3.60 1.63
N SER A 254 5.61 4.75 1.11
CA SER A 254 6.14 5.29 -0.14
C SER A 254 7.64 5.58 -0.07
N ILE A 255 8.13 6.16 1.03
CA ILE A 255 9.55 6.48 1.21
C ILE A 255 10.40 5.22 1.32
N ARG A 256 9.91 4.20 2.02
CA ARG A 256 10.59 2.92 2.17
C ARG A 256 11.03 2.33 0.83
N ALA A 257 10.13 2.32 -0.14
CA ALA A 257 10.42 1.80 -1.47
C ALA A 257 10.99 2.88 -2.41
N GLY A 258 10.38 4.07 -2.40
CA GLY A 258 10.68 5.12 -3.39
C GLY A 258 11.98 5.89 -3.15
N ALA A 259 12.47 5.95 -1.91
CA ALA A 259 13.72 6.65 -1.60
C ALA A 259 14.91 5.69 -1.37
N SER A 260 14.76 4.40 -1.73
CA SER A 260 15.85 3.42 -1.80
C SER A 260 16.49 3.41 -3.18
N THR A 261 17.83 3.27 -3.23
CA THR A 261 18.55 3.10 -4.50
C THR A 261 18.59 1.66 -4.98
N GLY A 262 18.33 0.68 -4.09
CA GLY A 262 18.31 -0.74 -4.37
C GLY A 262 16.91 -1.34 -4.29
N ALA A 263 16.70 -2.47 -4.95
CA ALA A 263 15.48 -3.26 -4.80
C ALA A 263 15.34 -3.80 -3.37
N GLU A 264 14.11 -4.11 -2.95
CA GLU A 264 13.81 -4.63 -1.60
C GLU A 264 14.52 -5.96 -1.29
N ASP A 265 14.82 -6.74 -2.32
CA ASP A 265 15.51 -8.02 -2.24
C ASP A 265 16.98 -7.96 -2.74
N GLU A 266 17.57 -6.76 -2.89
CA GLU A 266 18.99 -6.62 -3.19
C GLU A 266 19.84 -7.12 -2.00
N THR A 267 20.70 -8.08 -2.26
CA THR A 267 21.57 -8.72 -1.25
C THR A 267 22.89 -7.99 -1.05
N ASP A 268 23.35 -7.25 -2.05
CA ASP A 268 24.54 -6.41 -1.96
C ASP A 268 24.19 -5.06 -1.34
N LEU A 269 24.29 -4.97 -0.02
CA LEU A 269 23.94 -3.76 0.73
C LEU A 269 24.78 -2.53 0.35
N THR A 270 25.91 -2.70 -0.34
CA THR A 270 26.70 -1.57 -0.85
C THR A 270 26.01 -0.83 -2.01
N LYS A 271 24.94 -1.40 -2.56
CA LYS A 271 24.09 -0.77 -3.59
C LYS A 271 22.80 -0.18 -3.02
N VAL A 272 22.50 -0.45 -1.75
CA VAL A 272 21.26 -0.05 -1.10
C VAL A 272 21.53 1.17 -0.24
N HIS A 273 21.00 2.33 -0.66
CA HIS A 273 21.16 3.58 0.07
C HIS A 273 19.83 4.31 0.19
N PHE A 274 19.63 4.94 1.34
CA PHE A 274 18.56 5.91 1.51
C PHE A 274 18.96 7.25 0.88
N SER A 275 18.17 7.72 -0.08
CA SER A 275 18.44 8.93 -0.86
C SER A 275 17.63 10.12 -0.34
N VAL A 276 18.31 11.10 0.30
CA VAL A 276 17.67 12.35 0.71
C VAL A 276 17.11 13.16 -0.48
N PRO A 277 17.75 13.20 -1.67
CA PRO A 277 17.14 13.84 -2.83
C PRO A 277 15.83 13.21 -3.28
N LEU A 278 15.69 11.87 -3.24
CA LEU A 278 14.43 11.19 -3.55
C LEU A 278 13.39 11.43 -2.46
N PHE A 279 13.79 11.37 -1.17
CA PHE A 279 12.94 11.74 -0.05
C PHE A 279 12.37 13.17 -0.25
N LYS A 280 13.22 14.13 -0.59
CA LYS A 280 12.81 15.52 -0.86
C LYS A 280 11.83 15.60 -2.01
N ALA A 281 12.09 14.93 -3.14
CA ALA A 281 11.21 14.93 -4.29
C ALA A 281 9.81 14.41 -3.96
N TYR A 282 9.73 13.27 -3.24
CA TYR A 282 8.45 12.75 -2.77
C TYR A 282 7.75 13.71 -1.81
N THR A 283 8.49 14.26 -0.84
CA THR A 283 7.97 15.22 0.16
C THR A 283 7.39 16.47 -0.50
N GLU A 284 8.07 17.01 -1.52
CA GLU A 284 7.56 18.15 -2.30
C GLU A 284 6.20 17.84 -2.94
N GLY A 285 6.04 16.65 -3.54
CA GLY A 285 4.78 16.22 -4.11
C GLY A 285 3.70 16.04 -3.04
N PHE A 286 4.00 15.24 -2.03
CA PHE A 286 3.05 14.87 -0.98
C PHE A 286 2.57 16.10 -0.18
N LEU A 287 3.48 16.90 0.36
CA LEU A 287 3.13 18.07 1.15
C LEU A 287 2.61 19.23 0.30
N GLY A 288 2.97 19.29 -0.98
CA GLY A 288 2.36 20.24 -1.93
C GLY A 288 0.85 20.10 -2.01
N GLU A 289 0.34 18.87 -1.90
CA GLU A 289 -1.09 18.56 -1.96
C GLU A 289 -1.71 18.38 -0.55
N ALA A 290 -1.07 17.61 0.33
CA ALA A 290 -1.62 17.27 1.65
C ALA A 290 -1.30 18.31 2.74
N GLY A 291 -0.28 19.12 2.58
CA GLY A 291 0.28 19.94 3.66
C GLY A 291 -0.73 20.82 4.40
N LYS A 292 -1.72 21.36 3.69
CA LYS A 292 -2.78 22.19 4.30
C LYS A 292 -3.80 21.40 5.13
N ALA A 293 -3.91 20.11 4.89
CA ALA A 293 -4.81 19.19 5.60
C ALA A 293 -4.12 18.46 6.77
N LEU A 294 -2.81 18.65 6.92
CA LEU A 294 -2.02 18.06 7.99
C LEU A 294 -1.71 19.08 9.08
N THR A 295 -1.71 18.62 10.33
CA THR A 295 -1.24 19.39 11.47
C THR A 295 0.29 19.49 11.46
N ALA A 296 0.84 20.50 12.17
CA ALA A 296 2.28 20.62 12.33
C ALA A 296 2.92 19.37 12.97
N THR A 297 2.20 18.68 13.86
CA THR A 297 2.67 17.42 14.47
C THR A 297 2.74 16.30 13.43
N GLU A 298 1.73 16.15 12.58
CA GLU A 298 1.76 15.17 11.48
C GLU A 298 2.95 15.43 10.56
N ILE A 299 3.17 16.67 10.11
CA ILE A 299 4.29 17.03 9.23
C ILE A 299 5.63 16.69 9.90
N ARG A 300 5.83 17.06 11.18
CA ARG A 300 7.09 16.79 11.89
C ARG A 300 7.38 15.31 12.07
N THR A 301 6.36 14.47 12.11
CA THR A 301 6.51 13.00 12.31
C THR A 301 6.69 12.21 11.00
N LEU A 302 6.62 12.83 9.83
CA LEU A 302 6.79 12.15 8.55
C LEU A 302 8.13 11.40 8.41
N PRO A 303 9.28 11.97 8.81
CA PRO A 303 10.55 11.23 8.79
C PRO A 303 10.57 10.04 9.77
N ASP A 304 9.87 10.14 10.90
CA ASP A 304 9.71 9.02 11.84
C ASP A 304 8.82 7.93 11.22
N GLY A 305 7.77 8.34 10.49
CA GLY A 305 6.94 7.42 9.70
C GLY A 305 7.78 6.64 8.70
N ALA A 306 8.65 7.30 7.94
CA ALA A 306 9.55 6.65 6.99
C ALA A 306 10.45 5.60 7.66
N LYS A 307 11.09 5.96 8.79
CA LYS A 307 11.92 5.04 9.57
C LYS A 307 11.11 3.86 10.11
N LEU A 308 9.96 4.15 10.74
CA LEU A 308 9.16 3.11 11.40
C LEU A 308 8.52 2.15 10.41
N MET A 309 8.01 2.62 9.27
CA MET A 309 7.47 1.74 8.22
C MET A 309 8.55 0.83 7.64
N THR A 310 9.76 1.35 7.40
CA THR A 310 10.90 0.56 6.95
C THR A 310 11.30 -0.48 8.00
N PHE A 311 11.37 -0.08 9.27
CA PHE A 311 11.68 -0.97 10.38
C PHE A 311 10.61 -2.06 10.55
N GLU A 312 9.33 -1.68 10.49
CA GLU A 312 8.20 -2.61 10.62
C GLU A 312 8.24 -3.71 9.56
N VAL A 313 8.46 -3.34 8.30
CA VAL A 313 8.57 -4.32 7.22
C VAL A 313 9.78 -5.22 7.44
N GLY A 314 10.91 -4.68 7.89
CA GLY A 314 12.11 -5.47 8.24
C GLY A 314 11.85 -6.50 9.32
N ILE A 315 11.18 -6.13 10.43
CA ILE A 315 10.85 -7.08 11.51
C ILE A 315 9.78 -8.09 11.10
N ARG A 316 8.88 -7.75 10.18
CA ARG A 316 7.90 -8.70 9.61
C ARG A 316 8.58 -9.74 8.74
N PHE A 317 9.55 -9.35 7.89
CA PHE A 317 10.36 -10.30 7.13
C PHE A 317 11.16 -11.24 8.05
N LEU A 318 11.75 -10.68 9.11
CA LEU A 318 12.53 -11.48 10.08
C LEU A 318 11.64 -12.46 10.84
N ALA A 319 10.45 -12.03 11.26
CA ALA A 319 9.49 -12.90 11.93
C ALA A 319 9.02 -14.05 11.02
N ASP A 320 8.72 -13.73 9.75
CA ASP A 320 8.29 -14.74 8.78
C ASP A 320 9.42 -15.74 8.46
N TYR A 321 10.66 -15.28 8.36
CA TYR A 321 11.83 -16.15 8.23
C TYR A 321 11.95 -17.16 9.38
N LEU A 322 11.74 -16.71 10.63
CA LEU A 322 11.76 -17.56 11.81
C LEU A 322 10.57 -18.52 11.87
N ASN A 323 9.42 -18.12 11.32
CA ASN A 323 8.22 -18.93 11.21
C ASN A 323 8.22 -19.93 10.03
N GLY A 324 9.22 -19.88 9.14
CA GLY A 324 9.39 -20.80 8.02
C GLY A 324 8.85 -20.30 6.68
N ASP A 325 8.81 -18.98 6.48
CA ASP A 325 8.41 -18.30 5.23
C ASP A 325 6.96 -18.61 4.82
N VAL A 326 6.02 -18.43 5.75
CA VAL A 326 4.61 -18.82 5.56
C VAL A 326 3.74 -17.67 5.04
N TYR A 327 4.15 -16.42 5.23
CA TYR A 327 3.39 -15.25 4.86
C TYR A 327 3.84 -14.66 3.51
N PHE A 328 5.12 -14.33 3.40
CA PHE A 328 5.67 -13.72 2.18
C PHE A 328 6.13 -14.78 1.19
N LYS A 329 5.84 -14.59 -0.10
CA LYS A 329 6.38 -15.43 -1.16
C LYS A 329 7.90 -15.29 -1.23
N THR A 330 8.62 -16.41 -1.22
CA THR A 330 10.07 -16.47 -1.28
C THR A 330 10.56 -17.11 -2.57
N LYS A 331 11.69 -16.62 -3.10
CA LYS A 331 12.37 -17.18 -4.29
C LYS A 331 13.43 -18.21 -3.88
N TYR A 332 13.93 -18.14 -2.65
CA TYR A 332 14.97 -19.00 -2.09
C TYR A 332 14.91 -18.99 -0.55
N PRO A 333 15.57 -19.95 0.16
CA PRO A 333 15.37 -20.16 1.60
C PRO A 333 15.78 -19.02 2.54
N GLN A 334 16.61 -18.06 2.08
CA GLN A 334 17.06 -16.89 2.88
C GLN A 334 16.42 -15.58 2.41
N HIS A 335 15.48 -15.61 1.47
CA HIS A 335 14.94 -14.42 0.84
C HIS A 335 14.37 -13.41 1.84
N ASN A 336 13.58 -13.88 2.83
CA ASN A 336 13.05 -12.98 3.87
C ASN A 336 14.13 -12.45 4.82
N LEU A 337 15.20 -13.21 5.08
CA LEU A 337 16.32 -12.72 5.86
C LEU A 337 17.10 -11.63 5.12
N ASP A 338 17.33 -11.80 3.82
CA ASP A 338 18.01 -10.79 3.00
C ASP A 338 17.18 -9.51 2.88
N ARG A 339 15.86 -9.65 2.73
CA ARG A 339 14.93 -8.50 2.80
C ARG A 339 14.98 -7.80 4.15
N ALA A 340 14.99 -8.54 5.26
CA ALA A 340 15.11 -7.96 6.60
C ALA A 340 16.39 -7.14 6.75
N ARG A 341 17.53 -7.69 6.29
CA ARG A 341 18.84 -7.01 6.29
C ARG A 341 18.83 -5.74 5.46
N ASN A 342 18.22 -5.80 4.28
CA ASN A 342 18.04 -4.66 3.38
C ASN A 342 17.27 -3.52 4.08
N GLN A 343 16.13 -3.84 4.70
CA GLN A 343 15.33 -2.84 5.42
C GLN A 343 16.06 -2.29 6.65
N PHE A 344 16.75 -3.12 7.42
CA PHE A 344 17.54 -2.65 8.58
C PHE A 344 18.71 -1.76 8.18
N HIS A 345 19.32 -2.03 7.03
CA HIS A 345 20.34 -1.16 6.47
C HIS A 345 19.77 0.23 6.13
N LEU A 346 18.61 0.27 5.46
CA LEU A 346 17.91 1.53 5.17
C LEU A 346 17.52 2.28 6.44
N VAL A 347 17.04 1.58 7.49
CA VAL A 347 16.73 2.21 8.80
C VAL A 347 17.95 2.89 9.38
N ALA A 348 19.12 2.21 9.38
CA ALA A 348 20.37 2.80 9.90
C ALA A 348 20.79 4.05 9.11
N GLU A 349 20.63 4.05 7.78
CA GLU A 349 20.89 5.24 6.96
C GLU A 349 19.88 6.38 7.20
N MET A 350 18.59 6.06 7.41
CA MET A 350 17.57 7.04 7.76
C MET A 350 17.88 7.71 9.10
N GLU A 351 18.33 6.94 10.08
CA GLU A 351 18.77 7.46 11.38
C GLU A 351 19.97 8.40 11.24
N ALA A 352 20.97 8.00 10.46
CA ALA A 352 22.15 8.83 10.21
C ALA A 352 21.83 10.15 9.47
N LYS A 353 20.77 10.17 8.67
CA LYS A 353 20.32 11.34 7.86
C LYS A 353 19.09 12.03 8.46
N ARG A 354 18.78 11.78 9.75
CA ARG A 354 17.55 12.27 10.41
C ARG A 354 17.42 13.79 10.37
N ASP A 355 18.49 14.52 10.64
CA ASP A 355 18.48 15.99 10.65
C ASP A 355 18.23 16.55 9.25
N GLU A 356 18.79 15.93 8.20
CA GLU A 356 18.57 16.35 6.82
C GLU A 356 17.10 16.15 6.41
N THR A 357 16.52 15.00 6.73
CA THR A 357 15.10 14.71 6.41
C THR A 357 14.15 15.58 7.23
N GLN A 358 14.50 15.88 8.50
CA GLN A 358 13.72 16.79 9.32
C GLN A 358 13.72 18.20 8.74
N ALA A 359 14.88 18.71 8.32
CA ALA A 359 14.96 20.03 7.70
C ALA A 359 14.11 20.16 6.41
N VAL A 360 13.97 19.04 5.66
CA VAL A 360 13.11 19.01 4.47
C VAL A 360 11.64 19.20 4.84
N VAL A 361 11.13 18.51 5.86
CA VAL A 361 9.70 18.61 6.23
C VAL A 361 9.41 19.90 7.02
N ASP A 362 10.36 20.38 7.81
CA ASP A 362 10.21 21.62 8.58
C ASP A 362 10.06 22.87 7.67
N ALA A 363 10.51 22.80 6.42
CA ALA A 363 10.30 23.85 5.43
C ALA A 363 8.81 24.05 5.04
N TYR A 364 7.93 23.14 5.45
CA TYR A 364 6.48 23.19 5.20
C TYR A 364 5.66 23.59 6.45
N LEU A 365 6.32 23.92 7.55
CA LEU A 365 5.70 24.41 8.79
C LEU A 365 5.63 25.95 8.81
#